data_3e6774a78834a5bd0de66e640a74e3c9
#
_entry.id   3e6774a78834a5bd0de66e640a74e3c9
#
_cell.length_a   1.000
_cell.length_b   1.000
_cell.length_c   1.000
_cell.angle_alpha   90.00
_cell.angle_beta   90.00
_cell.angle_gamma   90.00
#
_symmetry.space_group_name_H-M   'P 1'
#
loop_
_entity.id
_entity.type
_entity.pdbx_description
1 polymer ?
#
loop_
_entity_poly.entity_id
_entity_poly.type
_entity_poly.pdbx_seq_one_letter_code
_entity_poly.pdbx_strand_id
1 'polypeptide(L)' 'MNSLNELLQELGISKVRLAKYLNVSRQMVYNYLELEDLNKWPKEKKILLLKLLDIEDGTDCL' A
#
# COMPACT_ATOMS: atom_id res chain seq x y z
N MET A 1 -6.64 -14.62 -8.04
CA MET A 1 -6.00 -13.32 -8.29
C MET A 1 -5.99 -12.51 -7.00
N ASN A 2 -4.83 -12.08 -6.58
CA ASN A 2 -4.72 -11.36 -5.32
C ASN A 2 -5.00 -9.88 -5.52
N SER A 3 -5.89 -9.35 -4.69
CA SER A 3 -6.10 -7.92 -4.67
C SER A 3 -4.99 -7.26 -3.84
N LEU A 4 -4.85 -5.97 -4.01
CA LEU A 4 -3.90 -5.22 -3.22
C LEU A 4 -4.23 -5.33 -1.73
N ASN A 5 -5.52 -5.32 -1.42
CA ASN A 5 -5.98 -5.45 -0.03
C ASN A 5 -5.51 -6.77 0.58
N GLU A 6 -5.60 -7.84 -0.16
CA GLU A 6 -5.16 -9.16 0.31
C GLU A 6 -3.65 -9.17 0.53
N LEU A 7 -2.90 -8.57 -0.37
CA LEU A 7 -1.45 -8.50 -0.23
C LEU A 7 -1.06 -7.77 1.05
N LEU A 8 -1.72 -6.66 1.33
CA LEU A 8 -1.44 -5.90 2.54
C LEU A 8 -1.74 -6.71 3.80
N GLN A 9 -2.82 -7.48 3.77
CA GLN A 9 -3.16 -8.34 4.88
C GLN A 9 -2.10 -9.42 5.11
N GLU A 10 -1.63 -10.01 4.06
CA GLU A 10 -0.58 -11.04 4.14
C GLU A 10 0.69 -10.49 4.74
N LEU A 11 1.02 -9.26 4.43
CA LEU A 11 2.21 -8.61 4.95
C LEU A 11 2.02 -8.02 6.34
N GLY A 12 0.79 -8.07 6.86
CA GLY A 12 0.51 -7.53 8.19
C GLY A 12 0.43 -6.02 8.22
N ILE A 13 0.14 -5.39 7.10
CA ILE A 13 0.05 -3.94 7.03
C ILE A 13 -1.41 -3.52 7.19
N SER A 14 -1.70 -2.83 8.30
CA SER A 14 -3.05 -2.34 8.54
C SER A 14 -3.32 -1.10 7.69
N LYS A 15 -4.61 -0.82 7.49
CA LYS A 15 -4.99 0.37 6.74
C LYS A 15 -4.59 1.65 7.47
N VAL A 16 -4.63 1.62 8.79
CA VAL A 16 -4.19 2.77 9.59
C VAL A 16 -2.70 3.02 9.39
N ARG A 17 -1.90 1.96 9.42
CA ARG A 17 -0.48 2.08 9.20
C ARG A 17 -0.17 2.61 7.80
N LEU A 18 -0.91 2.11 6.81
CA LEU A 18 -0.73 2.54 5.44
C LEU A 18 -1.09 4.02 5.28
N ALA A 19 -2.16 4.45 5.94
CA ALA A 19 -2.56 5.85 5.87
C ALA A 19 -1.47 6.76 6.43
N LYS A 20 -0.88 6.36 7.54
CA LYS A 20 0.21 7.14 8.14
C LYS A 20 1.42 7.20 7.24
N TYR A 21 1.74 6.07 6.65
CA TYR A 21 2.90 6.00 5.77
C TYR A 21 2.72 6.86 4.52
N LEU A 22 1.53 6.81 3.95
CA LEU A 22 1.22 7.59 2.76
C LEU A 22 0.88 9.04 3.06
N ASN A 23 0.73 9.37 4.34
CA ASN A 23 0.37 10.72 4.79
C ASN A 23 -0.98 11.15 4.22
N VAL A 24 -1.96 10.25 4.29
CA VAL A 24 -3.32 10.52 3.86
C VAL A 24 -4.28 10.05 4.94
N SER A 25 -5.57 10.39 4.79
CA SER A 25 -6.58 9.91 5.72
C SER A 25 -6.90 8.44 5.47
N ARG A 26 -7.50 7.80 6.47
CA ARG A 26 -7.90 6.41 6.32
C ARG A 26 -8.93 6.25 5.21
N GLN A 27 -9.80 7.25 5.05
CA GLN A 27 -10.78 7.23 3.97
C GLN A 27 -10.11 7.19 2.60
N MET A 28 -9.04 7.95 2.46
CA MET A 28 -8.30 7.95 1.20
C MET A 28 -7.69 6.58 0.92
N VAL A 29 -7.22 5.89 1.97
CA VAL A 29 -6.68 4.56 1.80
C VAL A 29 -7.74 3.61 1.27
N TYR A 30 -8.93 3.67 1.83
CA TYR A 30 -10.03 2.84 1.34
C TYR A 30 -10.31 3.12 -0.14
N ASN A 31 -10.32 4.39 -0.51
CA ASN A 31 -10.57 4.77 -1.90
C ASN A 31 -9.48 4.22 -2.82
N TYR A 32 -8.23 4.32 -2.41
CA TYR A 32 -7.13 3.79 -3.20
C TYR A 32 -7.21 2.28 -3.34
N LEU A 33 -7.54 1.57 -2.27
CA LEU A 33 -7.64 0.12 -2.31
C LEU A 33 -8.78 -0.36 -3.19
N GLU A 34 -9.86 0.42 -3.29
CA GLU A 34 -10.97 0.07 -4.15
C GLU A 34 -10.60 0.13 -5.63
N LEU A 35 -9.63 0.96 -5.97
CA LEU A 35 -9.20 1.07 -7.36
C LEU A 35 -8.55 -0.22 -7.86
N GLU A 36 -7.83 -0.89 -6.98
CA GLU A 36 -7.14 -2.16 -7.27
C GLU A 36 -6.20 -2.10 -8.48
N ASP A 37 -5.93 -0.91 -8.97
CA ASP A 37 -5.07 -0.71 -10.13
C ASP A 37 -4.08 0.39 -9.78
N LEU A 38 -2.82 0.01 -9.61
CA LEU A 38 -1.79 0.98 -9.23
C LEU A 38 -1.60 2.08 -10.26
N ASN A 39 -1.99 1.81 -11.50
CA ASN A 39 -1.87 2.84 -12.54
C ASN A 39 -2.83 4.01 -12.29
N LYS A 40 -3.86 3.78 -11.50
CA LYS A 40 -4.82 4.83 -11.16
C LYS A 40 -4.42 5.59 -9.91
N TRP A 41 -3.40 5.13 -9.22
CA TRP A 41 -2.91 5.80 -8.04
C TRP A 41 -2.09 7.04 -8.41
N PRO A 42 -2.10 8.08 -7.56
CA PRO A 42 -1.17 9.19 -7.76
C PRO A 42 0.26 8.65 -7.77
N LYS A 43 1.09 9.23 -8.61
CA LYS A 43 2.45 8.74 -8.79
C LYS A 43 3.22 8.72 -7.47
N GLU A 44 3.10 9.79 -6.68
CA GLU A 44 3.81 9.88 -5.42
C GLU A 44 3.39 8.79 -4.45
N LYS A 45 2.08 8.55 -4.36
CA LYS A 45 1.56 7.53 -3.45
C LYS A 45 1.92 6.14 -3.93
N LYS A 46 1.93 5.94 -5.24
CA LYS A 46 2.32 4.66 -5.81
C LYS A 46 3.78 4.33 -5.45
N ILE A 47 4.66 5.30 -5.56
CA ILE A 47 6.07 5.10 -5.23
C ILE A 47 6.22 4.76 -3.75
N LEU A 48 5.51 5.48 -2.89
CA LEU A 48 5.56 5.22 -1.46
C LEU A 48 5.06 3.82 -1.13
N LEU A 49 3.98 3.40 -1.77
CA LEU A 49 3.45 2.07 -1.55
C LEU A 49 4.46 1.00 -1.96
N LEU A 50 5.08 1.16 -3.11
CA LEU A 50 6.05 0.19 -3.58
C LEU A 50 7.24 0.09 -2.63
N LYS A 51 7.68 1.22 -2.09
CA LYS A 51 8.76 1.22 -1.11
C LYS A 51 8.35 0.48 0.16
N LEU A 52 7.12 0.72 0.62
CA LEU A 52 6.63 0.06 1.82
C LEU A 52 6.56 -1.44 1.62
N LEU A 53 6.05 -1.88 0.48
CA LEU A 53 5.95 -3.30 0.19
C LEU A 53 7.32 -3.95 0.15
N ASP A 54 8.30 -3.25 -0.39
CA ASP A 54 9.65 -3.76 -0.48
C ASP A 54 10.25 -3.94 0.91
N ILE A 55 10.02 -2.99 1.80
CA ILE A 55 10.52 -3.05 3.17
C ILE A 55 9.87 -4.21 3.92
N GLU A 56 8.54 -4.33 3.83
CA GLU A 56 7.81 -5.34 4.57
C GLU A 56 8.04 -6.74 4.02
N ASP A 57 8.37 -6.82 2.75
CA ASP A 57 8.65 -8.10 2.11
C ASP A 57 10.01 -8.65 2.53
N GLY A 58 10.89 -7.79 3.00
CA GLY A 58 12.18 -8.21 3.50
C GLY A 58 13.16 -8.65 2.43
N THR A 59 12.88 -8.33 1.20
CA THR A 59 13.72 -8.78 0.09
C THR A 59 14.96 -7.92 -0.11
N ASP A 60 15.03 -6.85 0.59
CA ASP A 60 16.15 -5.90 0.48
C ASP A 60 17.22 -6.16 1.51
N CYS A 61 17.25 -7.31 2.06
CA CYS A 61 18.16 -7.64 3.16
C CYS A 61 19.59 -7.82 2.66
N LEU A 62 20.06 -6.89 1.99
CA LEU A 62 21.42 -7.00 1.48
C LEU A 62 22.41 -6.27 2.37
#